data_73b7d7bec533068f6aa6efa5bd7ac5d2
#
_entry.id   73b7d7bec533068f6aa6efa5bd7ac5d2
#
_cell.length_a   1.000
_cell.length_b   1.000
_cell.length_c   1.000
_cell.angle_alpha   90.00
_cell.angle_beta   90.00
_cell.angle_gamma   90.00
#
_symmetry.space_group_name_H-M   'P 1'
#
loop_
_entity.id
_entity.type
_entity.pdbx_description
1 polymer ?
#
loop_
_entity_poly.entity_id
_entity_poly.type
_entity_poly.pdbx_seq_one_letter_code
_entity_poly.pdbx_strand_id
1 'polypeptide(L)'
;MADRSSDALNISTRHGLGEAATMVVILAFVMNLMSRGMGETFAVFLLPIESEMGWTRATLTGIYALYMGAHGLAGIVVGWFVDRVGPRAVYTGGLGLYGLAFSLAQFGTAPWHFYLTTGVIAGVAMTAIGMTTATVLITH
;
A
#
# COMPACT_ATOMS: atom_id res chain seq x y z
N MET A 1 4.10 52.57 7.61
CA MET A 1 2.96 51.90 8.31
C MET A 1 2.44 50.67 7.56
N ALA A 2 2.78 50.49 6.30
CA ALA A 2 2.36 49.36 5.45
C ALA A 2 3.19 48.07 5.65
N ASP A 3 4.37 48.14 6.27
CA ASP A 3 5.32 47.02 6.39
C ASP A 3 4.91 45.99 7.47
N ARG A 4 4.31 46.43 8.56
CA ARG A 4 3.90 45.50 9.64
C ARG A 4 2.70 44.61 9.29
N SER A 5 1.86 45.03 8.37
CA SER A 5 0.68 44.22 7.95
C SER A 5 1.08 43.12 6.99
N SER A 6 2.08 43.36 6.16
CA SER A 6 2.61 42.34 5.24
C SER A 6 3.40 41.25 6.00
N ASP A 7 4.13 41.61 7.03
CA ASP A 7 4.86 40.66 7.87
C ASP A 7 3.91 39.78 8.70
N ALA A 8 2.87 40.35 9.27
CA ALA A 8 1.86 39.59 10.04
C ALA A 8 1.11 38.56 9.15
N LEU A 9 0.75 38.94 7.92
CA LEU A 9 0.12 38.05 6.95
C LEU A 9 1.07 36.92 6.51
N ASN A 10 2.34 37.22 6.33
CA ASN A 10 3.35 36.25 5.92
C ASN A 10 3.65 35.24 7.04
N ILE A 11 3.63 35.64 8.31
CA ILE A 11 3.81 34.76 9.46
C ILE A 11 2.57 33.85 9.66
N SER A 12 1.37 34.37 9.50
CA SER A 12 0.15 33.56 9.64
C SER A 12 -0.01 32.52 8.54
N THR A 13 0.36 32.86 7.30
CA THR A 13 0.38 31.90 6.18
C THR A 13 1.44 30.81 6.35
N ARG A 14 2.61 31.16 6.89
CA ARG A 14 3.66 30.17 7.17
C ARG A 14 3.30 29.22 8.30
N HIS A 15 2.59 29.66 9.33
CA HIS A 15 2.08 28.78 10.39
C HIS A 15 0.98 27.84 9.89
N GLY A 16 0.03 28.31 9.11
CA GLY A 16 -1.00 27.48 8.51
C GLY A 16 -0.47 26.43 7.55
N LEU A 17 0.56 26.77 6.75
CA LEU A 17 1.24 25.82 5.87
C LEU A 17 2.04 24.77 6.65
N GLY A 18 2.64 25.16 7.79
CA GLY A 18 3.37 24.23 8.66
C GLY A 18 2.46 23.22 9.33
N GLU A 19 1.30 23.63 9.82
CA GLU A 19 0.30 22.74 10.42
C GLU A 19 -0.31 21.77 9.39
N ALA A 20 -0.65 22.26 8.21
CA ALA A 20 -1.16 21.43 7.12
C ALA A 20 -0.11 20.41 6.66
N ALA A 21 1.14 20.80 6.50
CA ALA A 21 2.23 19.90 6.14
C ALA A 21 2.45 18.83 7.22
N THR A 22 2.41 19.20 8.49
CA THR A 22 2.55 18.24 9.61
C THR A 22 1.41 17.23 9.61
N MET A 23 0.17 17.68 9.39
CA MET A 23 -0.99 16.80 9.32
C MET A 23 -0.90 15.80 8.16
N VAL A 24 -0.45 16.26 7.00
CA VAL A 24 -0.21 15.40 5.82
C VAL A 24 0.88 14.36 6.11
N VAL A 25 1.97 14.74 6.75
CA VAL A 25 3.07 13.82 7.12
C VAL A 25 2.58 12.77 8.11
N ILE A 26 1.82 13.15 9.14
CA ILE A 26 1.26 12.22 10.12
C ILE A 26 0.29 11.25 9.44
N LEU A 27 -0.61 11.75 8.58
CA LEU A 27 -1.56 10.93 7.86
C LEU A 27 -0.85 9.90 6.96
N ALA A 28 0.16 10.34 6.22
CA ALA A 28 0.97 9.49 5.37
C ALA A 28 1.76 8.45 6.18
N PHE A 29 2.28 8.83 7.33
CA PHE A 29 2.95 7.89 8.22
C PHE A 29 2.00 6.80 8.73
N VAL A 30 0.80 7.18 9.19
CA VAL A 30 -0.22 6.23 9.65
C VAL A 30 -0.66 5.31 8.52
N MET A 31 -0.91 5.85 7.32
CA MET A 31 -1.28 5.04 6.15
C MET A 31 -0.15 4.08 5.75
N ASN A 32 1.11 4.52 5.80
CA ASN A 32 2.26 3.67 5.50
C ASN A 32 2.44 2.58 6.55
N LEU A 33 2.27 2.91 7.84
CA LEU A 33 2.31 1.95 8.94
C LEU A 33 1.24 0.87 8.80
N MET A 34 0.00 1.27 8.49
CA MET A 34 -1.11 0.32 8.25
C MET A 34 -0.83 -0.57 7.03
N SER A 35 -0.37 0.00 5.93
CA SER A 35 -0.03 -0.73 4.71
C SER A 35 1.09 -1.75 4.95
N ARG A 36 2.13 -1.36 5.67
CA ARG A 36 3.24 -2.25 6.05
C ARG A 36 2.77 -3.33 7.01
N GLY A 37 1.99 -2.95 8.04
CA GLY A 37 1.45 -3.90 9.01
C GLY A 37 0.61 -5.00 8.36
N MET A 38 -0.22 -4.67 7.38
CA MET A 38 -0.99 -5.65 6.62
C MET A 38 -0.10 -6.61 5.79
N GLY A 39 0.96 -6.08 5.16
CA GLY A 39 1.89 -6.91 4.38
C GLY A 39 2.69 -7.87 5.25
N GLU A 40 3.17 -7.42 6.39
CA GLU A 40 3.97 -8.23 7.32
C GLU A 40 3.13 -9.23 8.14
N THR A 41 1.82 -9.03 8.21
CA THR A 41 0.90 -9.96 8.90
C THR A 41 0.99 -11.38 8.34
N PHE A 42 1.28 -11.53 7.05
CA PHE A 42 1.48 -12.84 6.43
C PHE A 42 2.60 -13.65 7.12
N ALA A 43 3.69 -12.99 7.51
CA ALA A 43 4.81 -13.65 8.19
C ALA A 43 4.41 -14.23 9.55
N VAL A 44 3.48 -13.58 10.26
CA VAL A 44 2.98 -14.05 11.57
C VAL A 44 2.07 -15.27 11.41
N PHE A 45 1.28 -15.31 10.34
CA PHE A 45 0.39 -16.43 10.04
C PHE A 45 1.06 -17.63 9.38
N LEU A 46 2.33 -17.51 9.01
CA LEU A 46 3.08 -18.55 8.31
C LEU A 46 3.16 -19.85 9.13
N LEU A 47 3.41 -19.77 10.43
CA LEU A 47 3.48 -20.93 11.33
C LEU A 47 2.13 -21.64 11.52
N PRO A 48 1.02 -20.96 11.82
CA PRO A 48 -0.30 -21.58 11.88
C PRO A 48 -0.71 -22.24 10.56
N ILE A 49 -0.46 -21.62 9.42
CA ILE A 49 -0.80 -22.18 8.10
C ILE A 49 0.03 -23.44 7.82
N GLU A 50 1.32 -23.47 8.18
CA GLU A 50 2.18 -24.64 8.06
C GLU A 50 1.60 -25.83 8.85
N SER A 51 1.12 -25.59 10.08
CA SER A 51 0.59 -26.65 10.96
C SER A 51 -0.80 -27.15 10.55
N GLU A 52 -1.67 -26.25 10.06
CA GLU A 52 -3.05 -26.62 9.70
C GLU A 52 -3.17 -27.23 8.30
N MET A 53 -2.44 -26.67 7.32
CA MET A 53 -2.52 -27.13 5.92
C MET A 53 -1.49 -28.21 5.57
N GLY A 54 -0.52 -28.49 6.43
CA GLY A 54 0.53 -29.47 6.18
C GLY A 54 1.47 -29.06 5.03
N TRP A 55 1.51 -27.78 4.68
CA TRP A 55 2.37 -27.27 3.61
C TRP A 55 3.80 -27.10 4.11
N THR A 56 4.75 -27.29 3.22
CA THR A 56 6.15 -27.11 3.57
C THR A 56 6.48 -25.62 3.72
N ARG A 57 7.43 -25.32 4.58
CA ARG A 57 7.96 -23.96 4.75
C ARG A 57 8.48 -23.37 3.43
N ALA A 58 9.03 -24.21 2.55
CA ALA A 58 9.47 -23.82 1.22
C ALA A 58 8.32 -23.31 0.33
N THR A 59 7.15 -23.96 0.39
CA THR A 59 5.94 -23.54 -0.34
C THR A 59 5.47 -22.16 0.14
N LEU A 60 5.39 -21.95 1.44
CA LEU A 60 4.94 -20.68 2.03
C LEU A 60 5.92 -19.54 1.73
N THR A 61 7.23 -19.80 1.86
CA THR A 61 8.27 -18.84 1.50
C THR A 61 8.24 -18.52 0.00
N GLY A 62 7.93 -19.50 -0.85
CA GLY A 62 7.73 -19.31 -2.29
C GLY A 62 6.58 -18.38 -2.62
N ILE A 63 5.44 -18.51 -1.93
CA ILE A 63 4.29 -17.61 -2.07
C ILE A 63 4.69 -16.17 -1.71
N TYR A 64 5.40 -15.99 -0.60
CA TYR A 64 5.88 -14.68 -0.16
C TYR A 64 6.92 -14.08 -1.12
N ALA A 65 7.84 -14.89 -1.63
CA ALA A 65 8.81 -14.44 -2.63
C ALA A 65 8.13 -13.99 -3.93
N LEU A 66 7.10 -14.71 -4.37
CA LEU A 66 6.30 -14.33 -5.54
C LEU A 66 5.51 -13.03 -5.28
N TYR A 67 4.95 -12.88 -4.08
CA TYR A 67 4.30 -11.63 -3.65
C TYR A 67 5.27 -10.44 -3.72
N MET A 68 6.48 -10.57 -3.19
CA MET A 68 7.49 -9.51 -3.25
C MET A 68 7.94 -9.22 -4.68
N GLY A 69 8.13 -10.26 -5.50
CA GLY A 69 8.46 -10.12 -6.92
C GLY A 69 7.36 -9.42 -7.71
N ALA A 70 6.11 -9.84 -7.54
CA ALA A 70 4.95 -9.21 -8.16
C ALA A 70 4.78 -7.75 -7.72
N HIS A 71 4.97 -7.47 -6.41
CA HIS A 71 4.96 -6.13 -5.87
C HIS A 71 6.00 -5.22 -6.53
N GLY A 72 7.24 -5.69 -6.68
CA GLY A 72 8.31 -4.92 -7.32
C GLY A 72 8.05 -4.65 -8.81
N LEU A 73 7.68 -5.69 -9.57
CA LEU A 73 7.41 -5.56 -11.02
C LEU A 73 6.16 -4.74 -11.31
N ALA A 74 5.15 -4.86 -10.48
CA ALA A 74 3.91 -4.08 -10.62
C ALA A 74 4.13 -2.57 -10.47
N GLY A 75 5.20 -2.15 -9.80
CA GLY A 75 5.52 -0.74 -9.60
C GLY A 75 5.56 0.06 -10.92
N ILE A 76 6.13 -0.52 -11.97
CA ILE A 76 6.20 0.11 -13.30
C ILE A 76 4.81 0.28 -13.91
N VAL A 77 3.99 -0.76 -13.86
CA VAL A 77 2.64 -0.77 -14.44
C VAL A 77 1.71 0.14 -13.66
N VAL A 78 1.75 0.05 -12.34
CA VAL A 78 0.93 0.87 -11.44
C VAL A 78 1.30 2.35 -11.55
N GLY A 79 2.60 2.68 -11.67
CA GLY A 79 3.06 4.04 -11.92
C GLY A 79 2.44 4.63 -13.19
N TRP A 80 2.47 3.88 -14.29
CA TRP A 80 1.85 4.29 -15.55
C TRP A 80 0.31 4.50 -15.42
N PHE A 81 -0.38 3.65 -14.63
CA PHE A 81 -1.81 3.83 -14.35
C PHE A 81 -2.08 5.07 -13.49
N VAL A 82 -1.25 5.35 -12.49
CA VAL A 82 -1.36 6.56 -11.64
C VAL A 82 -1.27 7.82 -12.49
N ASP A 83 -0.35 7.86 -13.47
CA ASP A 83 -0.17 9.00 -14.36
C ASP A 83 -1.37 9.21 -15.31
N ARG A 84 -2.07 8.14 -15.70
CA ARG A 84 -3.19 8.21 -16.65
C ARG A 84 -4.56 8.42 -16.01
N VAL A 85 -4.85 7.73 -14.95
CA VAL A 85 -6.20 7.64 -14.34
C VAL A 85 -6.28 8.42 -13.02
N GLY A 86 -5.12 8.78 -12.49
CA GLY A 86 -4.99 9.52 -11.25
C GLY A 86 -4.88 8.62 -10.01
N PRO A 87 -4.28 9.17 -8.93
CA PRO A 87 -3.94 8.39 -7.73
C PRO A 87 -5.18 7.84 -7.01
N ARG A 88 -6.29 8.59 -6.97
CA ARG A 88 -7.52 8.16 -6.26
C ARG A 88 -8.14 6.90 -6.85
N ALA A 89 -8.22 6.83 -8.18
CA ALA A 89 -8.81 5.67 -8.86
C ALA A 89 -7.94 4.43 -8.71
N VAL A 90 -6.61 4.59 -8.79
CA VAL A 90 -5.66 3.49 -8.60
C VAL A 90 -5.70 2.97 -7.17
N TYR A 91 -5.79 3.86 -6.17
CA TYR A 91 -5.92 3.48 -4.76
C TYR A 91 -7.20 2.69 -4.50
N THR A 92 -8.35 3.20 -4.97
CA THR A 92 -9.65 2.54 -4.78
C THR A 92 -9.68 1.19 -5.50
N GLY A 93 -9.16 1.13 -6.72
CA GLY A 93 -9.00 -0.11 -7.48
C GLY A 93 -8.08 -1.10 -6.80
N GLY A 94 -6.96 -0.63 -6.24
CA GLY A 94 -6.01 -1.44 -5.47
C GLY A 94 -6.64 -2.05 -4.22
N LEU A 95 -7.39 -1.26 -3.46
CA LEU A 95 -8.14 -1.76 -2.29
C LEU A 95 -9.17 -2.82 -2.67
N GLY A 96 -9.94 -2.59 -3.74
CA GLY A 96 -10.90 -3.56 -4.27
C GLY A 96 -10.22 -4.86 -4.70
N LEU A 97 -9.10 -4.75 -5.44
CA LEU A 97 -8.33 -5.89 -5.90
C LEU A 97 -7.70 -6.66 -4.72
N TYR A 98 -7.25 -5.96 -3.70
CA TYR A 98 -6.70 -6.56 -2.48
C TYR A 98 -7.78 -7.36 -1.72
N GLY A 99 -8.95 -6.75 -1.51
CA GLY A 99 -10.09 -7.43 -0.90
C GLY A 99 -10.55 -8.66 -1.69
N LEU A 100 -10.57 -8.55 -3.03
CA LEU A 100 -10.90 -9.66 -3.93
C LEU A 100 -9.87 -10.80 -3.82
N ALA A 101 -8.58 -10.49 -3.77
CA ALA A 101 -7.52 -11.48 -3.64
C ALA A 101 -7.70 -12.33 -2.38
N PHE A 102 -7.96 -11.70 -1.24
CA PHE A 102 -8.20 -12.42 0.02
C PHE A 102 -9.55 -13.16 0.05
N SER A 103 -10.59 -12.59 -0.56
CA SER A 103 -11.89 -13.26 -0.70
C SER A 103 -11.79 -14.52 -1.56
N LEU A 104 -10.97 -14.50 -2.61
CA LEU A 104 -10.73 -15.67 -3.45
C LEU A 104 -9.81 -16.68 -2.76
N ALA A 105 -8.87 -16.23 -1.93
CA ALA A 105 -7.95 -17.12 -1.21
C ALA A 105 -8.70 -18.07 -0.26
N GLN A 106 -9.83 -17.65 0.33
CA GLN A 106 -10.62 -18.50 1.23
C GLN A 106 -11.25 -19.73 0.53
N PHE A 107 -11.46 -19.68 -0.78
CA PHE A 107 -12.02 -20.80 -1.54
C PHE A 107 -10.95 -21.78 -2.05
N GLY A 108 -9.67 -21.41 -1.90
CA GLY A 108 -8.56 -22.22 -2.38
C GLY A 108 -8.11 -23.25 -1.35
N THR A 109 -8.12 -24.54 -1.73
CA THR A 109 -7.54 -25.62 -0.91
C THR A 109 -6.15 -26.07 -1.41
N ALA A 110 -5.77 -25.65 -2.61
CA ALA A 110 -4.53 -26.04 -3.24
C ALA A 110 -3.48 -24.93 -3.20
N PRO A 111 -2.18 -25.25 -3.01
CA PRO A 111 -1.11 -24.25 -2.92
C PRO A 111 -1.03 -23.30 -4.12
N TRP A 112 -1.31 -23.78 -5.33
CA TRP A 112 -1.25 -22.94 -6.54
C TRP A 112 -2.29 -21.81 -6.54
N HIS A 113 -3.45 -21.97 -5.90
CA HIS A 113 -4.42 -20.91 -5.70
C HIS A 113 -3.85 -19.77 -4.87
N PHE A 114 -3.13 -20.11 -3.81
CA PHE A 114 -2.47 -19.11 -2.95
C PHE A 114 -1.31 -18.41 -3.67
N TYR A 115 -0.58 -19.12 -4.51
CA TYR A 115 0.43 -18.50 -5.36
C TYR A 115 -0.17 -17.41 -6.27
N LEU A 116 -1.34 -17.67 -6.86
CA LEU A 116 -1.99 -16.72 -7.74
C LEU A 116 -2.68 -15.58 -6.96
N THR A 117 -3.50 -15.91 -5.96
CA THR A 117 -4.32 -14.92 -5.23
C THR A 117 -3.46 -14.08 -4.27
N THR A 118 -2.76 -14.72 -3.37
CA THR A 118 -1.95 -14.03 -2.35
C THR A 118 -0.58 -13.63 -2.89
N GLY A 119 0.04 -14.44 -3.76
CA GLY A 119 1.32 -14.12 -4.37
C GLY A 119 1.19 -12.99 -5.40
N VAL A 120 0.46 -13.22 -6.49
CA VAL A 120 0.44 -12.27 -7.62
C VAL A 120 -0.55 -11.13 -7.40
N ILE A 121 -1.84 -11.46 -7.18
CA ILE A 121 -2.90 -10.45 -7.15
C ILE A 121 -2.74 -9.51 -5.95
N ALA A 122 -2.46 -10.04 -4.75
CA ALA A 122 -2.23 -9.22 -3.57
C ALA A 122 -0.94 -8.38 -3.68
N GLY A 123 0.13 -8.92 -4.32
CA GLY A 123 1.37 -8.20 -4.57
C GLY A 123 1.16 -6.96 -5.48
N VAL A 124 0.43 -7.13 -6.57
CA VAL A 124 0.05 -6.03 -7.48
C VAL A 124 -0.85 -5.01 -6.78
N ALA A 125 -1.86 -5.48 -6.06
CA ALA A 125 -2.78 -4.62 -5.33
C ALA A 125 -2.07 -3.79 -4.25
N MET A 126 -1.13 -4.39 -3.53
CA MET A 126 -0.33 -3.70 -2.52
C MET A 126 0.53 -2.60 -3.11
N THR A 127 1.05 -2.78 -4.33
CA THR A 127 1.77 -1.73 -5.06
C THR A 127 0.87 -0.53 -5.35
N ALA A 128 -0.36 -0.79 -5.80
CA ALA A 128 -1.34 0.27 -6.10
C ALA A 128 -1.69 1.10 -4.85
N ILE A 129 -1.79 0.45 -3.68
CA ILE A 129 -2.06 1.12 -2.41
C ILE A 129 -0.83 1.91 -1.92
N GLY A 130 0.37 1.33 -2.00
CA GLY A 130 1.61 1.94 -1.52
C GLY A 130 2.08 3.13 -2.34
N MET A 131 2.05 3.05 -3.67
CA MET A 131 2.49 4.13 -4.56
C MET A 131 1.63 5.38 -4.47
N THR A 132 0.34 5.21 -4.24
CA THR A 132 -0.61 6.33 -4.18
C THR A 132 -0.36 7.23 -2.99
N THR A 133 0.08 6.66 -1.88
CA THR A 133 0.42 7.41 -0.67
C THR A 133 1.60 8.34 -0.90
N ALA A 134 2.61 7.88 -1.63
CA ALA A 134 3.78 8.69 -1.98
C ALA A 134 3.43 9.84 -2.95
N THR A 135 2.54 9.59 -3.92
CA THR A 135 2.17 10.59 -4.94
C THR A 135 1.32 11.72 -4.35
N VAL A 136 0.43 11.42 -3.41
CA VAL A 136 -0.39 12.45 -2.73
C VAL A 136 0.47 13.41 -1.91
N LEU A 137 1.60 12.94 -1.39
CA LEU A 137 2.55 13.77 -0.63
C LEU A 137 3.35 14.77 -1.49
N ILE A 138 3.53 14.48 -2.78
CA ILE A 138 4.36 15.28 -3.68
C ILE A 138 3.52 16.36 -4.41
N THR A 139 2.20 16.18 -4.51
CA THR A 139 1.30 17.07 -5.26
C THR A 139 0.62 18.15 -4.42
N HIS A 140 0.92 18.25 -3.15
CA HIS A 140 0.50 19.33 -2.25
C HIS A 140 1.70 19.98 -1.56
#